data_da9caec53d507620fe97acee7c114d6f
#
_entry.id   da9caec53d507620fe97acee7c114d6f
#
_cell.length_a   1.000
_cell.length_b   1.000
_cell.length_c   1.000
_cell.angle_alpha   90.00
_cell.angle_beta   90.00
_cell.angle_gamma   90.00
#
_symmetry.space_group_name_H-M   'P 1'
#
loop_
_entity.id
_entity.type
_entity.pdbx_description
1 polymer ?
#
loop_
_entity_poly.entity_id
_entity_poly.type
_entity_poly.pdbx_seq_one_letter_code
_entity_poly.pdbx_strand_id
1 'polypeptide(L)'
;QNKNIFTNSITPVAYTRMTEGLIPEDFGKNLKPEFVTPAVMYLASDDAPNGAIMAAGAGVFSRIFIHETMGVSLGMGEEMTPENIKANWDKISDMSDARALQNGGEQTLKFFELINK
;
A
#
# COMPACT_ATOMS: atom_id res chain seq x y z
N GLN A 1 14.07 -15.48 2.56
CA GLN A 1 14.15 -14.91 3.92
C GLN A 1 14.71 -15.92 4.91
N ASN A 2 16.01 -16.16 4.83
CA ASN A 2 16.65 -17.17 5.67
C ASN A 2 17.25 -16.59 6.97
N LYS A 3 16.93 -15.33 7.32
CA LYS A 3 17.61 -14.64 8.43
C LYS A 3 16.69 -14.23 9.58
N ASN A 4 15.43 -14.63 9.57
CA ASN A 4 14.46 -14.26 10.60
C ASN A 4 14.39 -12.74 10.88
N ILE A 5 14.54 -11.94 9.82
CA ILE A 5 14.43 -10.48 9.88
C ILE A 5 13.11 -10.07 9.25
N PHE A 6 12.28 -9.38 10.00
CA PHE A 6 11.00 -8.85 9.54
C PHE A 6 11.11 -7.34 9.29
N THR A 7 10.42 -6.89 8.26
CA THR A 7 10.37 -5.47 7.91
C THR A 7 8.91 -5.05 7.82
N ASN A 8 8.56 -4.01 8.56
CA ASN A 8 7.23 -3.42 8.55
C ASN A 8 7.34 -1.90 8.40
N SER A 9 6.27 -1.28 7.97
CA SER A 9 6.21 0.17 7.77
C SER A 9 5.07 0.77 8.58
N ILE A 10 5.24 2.02 9.00
CA ILE A 10 4.21 2.78 9.69
C ILE A 10 3.95 4.08 8.95
N THR A 11 2.68 4.46 8.82
CA THR A 11 2.24 5.77 8.33
C THR A 11 1.60 6.51 9.49
N PRO A 12 2.38 7.31 10.24
CA PRO A 12 1.86 8.00 11.41
C PRO A 12 1.14 9.29 11.02
N VAL A 13 0.10 9.63 11.76
CA VAL A 13 -0.53 10.94 11.72
C VAL A 13 -0.43 11.54 13.12
N ALA A 14 0.31 12.64 13.25
CA ALA A 14 0.52 13.33 14.52
C ALA A 14 0.61 14.84 14.31
N TYR A 15 0.15 15.60 15.30
CA TYR A 15 0.31 17.04 15.32
C TYR A 15 1.69 17.39 15.89
N THR A 16 2.53 17.94 15.04
CA THR A 16 3.91 18.33 15.34
C THR A 16 4.20 19.68 14.72
N ARG A 17 5.37 20.24 14.95
CA ARG A 17 5.82 21.47 14.28
C ARG A 17 5.78 21.37 12.75
N MET A 18 5.91 20.17 12.18
CA MET A 18 5.84 19.96 10.73
C MET A 18 4.42 20.04 10.19
N THR A 19 3.42 19.72 11.00
CA THR A 19 1.99 19.74 10.63
C THR A 19 1.23 20.94 11.16
N GLU A 20 1.89 21.76 11.97
CA GLU A 20 1.35 23.03 12.47
C GLU A 20 1.00 23.95 11.29
N GLY A 21 -0.23 24.46 11.29
CA GLY A 21 -0.76 25.25 10.18
C GLY A 21 -1.35 24.46 9.01
N LEU A 22 -1.08 23.15 8.92
CA LEU A 22 -1.72 22.26 7.94
C LEU A 22 -2.95 21.56 8.52
N ILE A 23 -2.91 21.28 9.82
CA ILE A 23 -4.01 20.64 10.56
C ILE A 23 -4.61 21.69 11.49
N PRO A 24 -5.94 21.88 11.51
CA PRO A 24 -6.58 22.77 12.47
C PRO A 24 -6.23 22.37 13.92
N GLU A 25 -5.95 23.37 14.76
CA GLU A 25 -5.49 23.13 16.14
C GLU A 25 -6.46 22.28 16.97
N ASP A 26 -7.77 22.43 16.76
CA ASP A 26 -8.78 21.64 17.45
C ASP A 26 -8.67 20.15 17.15
N PHE A 27 -8.32 19.78 15.91
CA PHE A 27 -8.03 18.40 15.54
C PHE A 27 -6.65 17.96 16.07
N GLY A 28 -5.68 18.86 16.08
CA GLY A 28 -4.32 18.61 16.55
C GLY A 28 -4.26 18.10 17.99
N LYS A 29 -5.18 18.54 18.85
CA LYS A 29 -5.29 18.08 20.26
C LYS A 29 -5.48 16.59 20.39
N ASN A 30 -6.13 15.93 19.39
CA ASN A 30 -6.38 14.51 19.36
C ASN A 30 -5.29 13.71 18.61
N LEU A 31 -4.29 14.39 18.09
CA LEU A 31 -3.23 13.80 17.27
C LEU A 31 -1.87 13.87 17.98
N LYS A 32 -1.86 13.48 19.24
CA LYS A 32 -0.60 13.45 20.02
C LYS A 32 0.35 12.39 19.46
N PRO A 33 1.66 12.69 19.34
CA PRO A 33 2.66 11.72 18.88
C PRO A 33 2.65 10.40 19.68
N GLU A 34 2.36 10.46 20.98
CA GLU A 34 2.29 9.31 21.87
C GLU A 34 1.22 8.28 21.45
N PHE A 35 0.21 8.70 20.70
CA PHE A 35 -0.85 7.80 20.21
C PHE A 35 -0.38 6.88 19.07
N VAL A 36 0.79 7.13 18.49
CA VAL A 36 1.43 6.28 17.49
C VAL A 36 2.27 5.17 18.16
N THR A 37 2.75 5.40 19.37
CA THR A 37 3.69 4.50 20.07
C THR A 37 3.24 3.03 20.14
N PRO A 38 1.98 2.68 20.46
CA PRO A 38 1.57 1.28 20.53
C PRO A 38 1.75 0.53 19.21
N ALA A 39 1.53 1.19 18.07
CA ALA A 39 1.74 0.60 16.75
C ALA A 39 3.22 0.28 16.51
N VAL A 40 4.11 1.21 16.86
CA VAL A 40 5.56 1.01 16.73
C VAL A 40 6.02 -0.14 17.62
N MET A 41 5.55 -0.20 18.86
CA MET A 41 5.89 -1.27 19.80
C MET A 41 5.44 -2.65 19.30
N TYR A 42 4.21 -2.74 18.76
CA TYR A 42 3.71 -3.98 18.20
C TYR A 42 4.53 -4.42 16.98
N LEU A 43 4.79 -3.51 16.03
CA LEU A 43 5.56 -3.82 14.82
C LEU A 43 7.04 -4.18 15.11
N ALA A 44 7.55 -3.81 16.28
CA ALA A 44 8.90 -4.16 16.73
C ALA A 44 8.95 -5.38 17.67
N SER A 45 7.80 -5.97 18.00
CA SER A 45 7.72 -7.12 18.91
C SER A 45 8.00 -8.45 18.20
N ASP A 46 8.19 -9.50 18.99
CA ASP A 46 8.38 -10.86 18.48
C ASP A 46 7.12 -11.42 17.78
N ASP A 47 5.94 -10.87 18.09
CA ASP A 47 4.68 -11.26 17.48
C ASP A 47 4.35 -10.45 16.21
N ALA A 48 5.25 -9.57 15.78
CA ALA A 48 5.02 -8.71 14.62
C ALA A 48 4.84 -9.51 13.34
N PRO A 49 3.95 -9.05 12.43
CA PRO A 49 3.89 -9.59 11.08
C PRO A 49 5.15 -9.22 10.29
N ASN A 50 5.25 -9.70 9.07
CA ASN A 50 6.27 -9.27 8.12
C ASN A 50 5.61 -8.66 6.88
N GLY A 51 6.12 -7.51 6.43
CA GLY A 51 5.61 -6.83 5.24
C GLY A 51 4.30 -6.07 5.48
N ALA A 52 3.95 -5.78 6.73
CA ALA A 52 2.76 -4.98 7.03
C ALA A 52 3.04 -3.47 6.92
N ILE A 53 2.02 -2.74 6.49
CA ILE A 53 1.97 -1.28 6.54
C ILE A 53 0.82 -0.90 7.47
N MET A 54 1.11 -0.19 8.54
CA MET A 54 0.12 0.21 9.54
C MET A 54 -0.02 1.72 9.58
N ALA A 55 -1.25 2.21 9.46
CA ALA A 55 -1.59 3.60 9.73
C ALA A 55 -1.94 3.75 11.22
N ALA A 56 -1.46 4.82 11.84
CA ALA A 56 -1.70 5.11 13.24
C ALA A 56 -1.84 6.60 13.51
N GLY A 57 -2.87 7.00 14.25
CA GLY A 57 -3.10 8.37 14.66
C GLY A 57 -4.39 8.49 15.48
N ALA A 58 -4.44 9.42 16.42
CA ALA A 58 -5.62 9.67 17.27
C ALA A 58 -6.16 8.42 17.99
N GLY A 59 -5.34 7.44 18.29
CA GLY A 59 -5.76 6.17 18.86
C GLY A 59 -6.47 5.23 17.89
N VAL A 60 -6.42 5.53 16.58
CA VAL A 60 -6.95 4.70 15.50
C VAL A 60 -5.81 3.99 14.81
N PHE A 61 -5.98 2.70 14.56
CA PHE A 61 -4.99 1.84 13.90
C PHE A 61 -5.67 1.09 12.77
N SER A 62 -5.01 1.06 11.61
CA SER A 62 -5.50 0.32 10.45
C SER A 62 -4.34 -0.23 9.64
N ARG A 63 -4.60 -1.26 8.84
CA ARG A 63 -3.61 -1.83 7.93
C ARG A 63 -3.84 -1.30 6.53
N ILE A 64 -2.75 -0.97 5.85
CA ILE A 64 -2.76 -0.54 4.46
C ILE A 64 -2.34 -1.71 3.58
N PHE A 65 -3.09 -1.94 2.51
CA PHE A 65 -2.75 -2.88 1.46
C PHE A 65 -2.57 -2.12 0.15
N ILE A 66 -1.54 -2.47 -0.59
CA ILE A 66 -1.36 -1.98 -1.96
C ILE A 66 -1.96 -3.02 -2.89
N HIS A 67 -3.04 -2.66 -3.58
CA HIS A 67 -3.71 -3.51 -4.54
C HIS A 67 -3.28 -3.15 -5.96
N GLU A 68 -3.06 -4.17 -6.77
CA GLU A 68 -2.83 -4.02 -8.20
C GLU A 68 -4.00 -4.64 -8.96
N THR A 69 -4.57 -3.90 -9.90
CA THR A 69 -5.65 -4.42 -10.76
C THR A 69 -5.12 -5.56 -11.64
N MET A 70 -6.02 -6.37 -12.18
CA MET A 70 -5.59 -7.41 -13.14
C MET A 70 -5.01 -6.80 -14.40
N GLY A 71 -5.58 -5.70 -14.88
CA GLY A 71 -5.12 -5.04 -16.08
C GLY A 71 -5.53 -5.76 -17.37
N VAL A 72 -4.88 -5.41 -18.45
CA VAL A 72 -5.09 -5.99 -19.78
C VAL A 72 -3.75 -6.30 -20.44
N SER A 73 -3.73 -7.27 -21.33
CA SER A 73 -2.61 -7.49 -22.24
C SER A 73 -2.92 -6.88 -23.61
N LEU A 74 -2.07 -6.01 -24.09
CA LEU A 74 -2.14 -5.44 -25.45
C LEU A 74 -1.29 -6.23 -26.46
N GLY A 75 -0.74 -7.37 -26.03
CA GLY A 75 0.23 -8.12 -26.83
C GLY A 75 1.62 -7.47 -26.80
N MET A 76 2.53 -8.01 -27.60
CA MET A 76 3.92 -7.57 -27.68
C MET A 76 4.29 -7.02 -29.06
N GLY A 77 3.32 -6.49 -29.79
CA GLY A 77 3.48 -6.00 -31.16
C GLY A 77 2.95 -4.58 -31.36
N GLU A 78 2.37 -4.35 -32.52
CA GLU A 78 1.91 -3.01 -32.97
C GLU A 78 0.76 -2.44 -32.13
N GLU A 79 0.02 -3.28 -31.41
CA GLU A 79 -1.08 -2.85 -30.54
C GLU A 79 -0.59 -2.19 -29.24
N MET A 80 0.69 -2.25 -28.95
CA MET A 80 1.32 -1.72 -27.73
C MET A 80 1.58 -0.22 -27.88
N THR A 81 0.50 0.58 -27.86
CA THR A 81 0.53 2.03 -28.10
C THR A 81 -0.10 2.81 -26.95
N PRO A 82 0.27 4.09 -26.73
CA PRO A 82 -0.39 4.95 -25.76
C PRO A 82 -1.90 5.11 -26.01
N GLU A 83 -2.30 5.14 -27.27
CA GLU A 83 -3.69 5.25 -27.68
C GLU A 83 -4.49 4.03 -27.22
N ASN A 84 -3.94 2.84 -27.35
CA ASN A 84 -4.56 1.60 -26.87
C ASN A 84 -4.58 1.51 -25.35
N ILE A 85 -3.58 2.01 -24.65
CA ILE A 85 -3.63 2.15 -23.18
C ILE A 85 -4.80 3.06 -22.81
N LYS A 86 -4.91 4.23 -23.44
CA LYS A 86 -6.02 5.16 -23.20
C LYS A 86 -7.39 4.52 -23.47
N ALA A 87 -7.52 3.82 -24.59
CA ALA A 87 -8.79 3.16 -24.97
C ALA A 87 -9.19 2.04 -23.99
N ASN A 88 -8.22 1.42 -23.29
CA ASN A 88 -8.46 0.36 -22.33
C ASN A 88 -8.35 0.83 -20.87
N TRP A 89 -8.28 2.13 -20.61
CA TRP A 89 -8.02 2.67 -19.27
C TRP A 89 -9.01 2.18 -18.21
N ASP A 90 -10.29 2.09 -18.54
CA ASP A 90 -11.32 1.61 -17.60
C ASP A 90 -11.09 0.15 -17.21
N LYS A 91 -10.67 -0.71 -18.16
CA LYS A 91 -10.33 -2.11 -17.89
C LYS A 91 -9.03 -2.22 -17.11
N ILE A 92 -8.03 -1.38 -17.43
CA ILE A 92 -6.77 -1.31 -16.69
C ILE A 92 -7.02 -0.93 -15.24
N SER A 93 -8.00 -0.07 -15.00
CA SER A 93 -8.33 0.48 -13.68
C SER A 93 -9.40 -0.32 -12.93
N ASP A 94 -9.90 -1.40 -13.50
CA ASP A 94 -10.96 -2.20 -12.87
C ASP A 94 -10.44 -2.94 -11.63
N MET A 95 -11.01 -2.57 -10.48
CA MET A 95 -10.63 -3.13 -9.18
C MET A 95 -11.31 -4.46 -8.83
N SER A 96 -12.22 -4.98 -9.67
CA SER A 96 -13.04 -6.16 -9.38
C SER A 96 -12.21 -7.37 -8.96
N ASP A 97 -11.10 -7.61 -9.66
CA ASP A 97 -10.19 -8.74 -9.42
C ASP A 97 -8.81 -8.28 -8.92
N ALA A 98 -8.73 -7.09 -8.34
CA ALA A 98 -7.48 -6.55 -7.82
C ALA A 98 -6.90 -7.44 -6.71
N ARG A 99 -5.59 -7.56 -6.69
CA ARG A 99 -4.85 -8.38 -5.71
C ARG A 99 -3.91 -7.54 -4.88
N ALA A 100 -3.81 -7.85 -3.59
CA ALA A 100 -2.77 -7.31 -2.72
C ALA A 100 -1.50 -8.16 -2.88
N LEU A 101 -0.62 -7.74 -3.77
CA LEU A 101 0.63 -8.46 -4.05
C LEU A 101 1.66 -8.17 -2.96
N GLN A 102 2.38 -9.20 -2.53
CA GLN A 102 3.34 -9.10 -1.43
C GLN A 102 4.79 -8.93 -1.92
N ASN A 103 5.07 -9.25 -3.17
CA ASN A 103 6.42 -9.16 -3.74
C ASN A 103 6.37 -9.08 -5.27
N GLY A 104 7.49 -8.70 -5.88
CA GLY A 104 7.60 -8.57 -7.34
C GLY A 104 7.45 -9.88 -8.12
N GLY A 105 7.74 -11.01 -7.49
CA GLY A 105 7.53 -12.32 -8.11
C GLY A 105 6.06 -12.61 -8.38
N GLU A 106 5.19 -12.26 -7.45
CA GLU A 106 3.73 -12.40 -7.64
C GLU A 106 3.22 -11.52 -8.77
N GLN A 107 3.74 -10.30 -8.92
CA GLN A 107 3.41 -9.42 -10.04
C GLN A 107 3.83 -10.04 -11.37
N THR A 108 5.03 -10.58 -11.45
CA THR A 108 5.54 -11.25 -12.65
C THR A 108 4.65 -12.44 -13.03
N LEU A 109 4.27 -13.27 -12.08
CA LEU A 109 3.36 -14.40 -12.31
C LEU A 109 1.99 -13.93 -12.84
N LYS A 110 1.45 -12.86 -12.28
CA LYS A 110 0.20 -12.26 -12.76
C LYS A 110 0.31 -11.84 -14.23
N PHE A 111 1.41 -11.25 -14.65
CA PHE A 111 1.63 -10.89 -16.06
C PHE A 111 1.64 -12.12 -16.96
N PHE A 112 2.28 -13.21 -16.54
CA PHE A 112 2.26 -14.46 -17.28
C PHE A 112 0.86 -15.07 -17.38
N GLU A 113 0.05 -14.96 -16.36
CA GLU A 113 -1.37 -15.38 -16.43
C GLU A 113 -2.14 -14.64 -17.52
N LEU A 114 -1.89 -13.34 -17.68
CA LEU A 114 -2.55 -12.50 -18.69
C LEU A 114 -2.06 -12.78 -20.12
N ILE A 115 -0.77 -13.00 -20.29
CA ILE A 115 -0.18 -13.27 -21.61
C ILE A 115 -0.67 -14.62 -22.17
N ASN A 116 -0.89 -15.59 -21.30
CA ASN A 116 -1.27 -16.96 -21.68
C ASN A 116 -2.80 -17.16 -21.81
N LYS A 117 -3.57 -16.13 -21.58
CA LYS A 117 -5.01 -16.13 -21.85
C LYS A 117 -5.28 -15.78 -23.32
#